data_2f0556d8d82d9f1f64f2891946e23d5b
#
_entry.id   2f0556d8d82d9f1f64f2891946e23d5b
#
_cell.length_a   1.000
_cell.length_b   1.000
_cell.length_c   1.000
_cell.angle_alpha   90.00
_cell.angle_beta   90.00
_cell.angle_gamma   90.00
#
_symmetry.space_group_name_H-M   'P 1'
#
loop_
_entity.id
_entity.type
_entity.pdbx_description
1 polymer ?
#
loop_
_entity_poly.entity_id
_entity_poly.type
_entity_poly.pdbx_seq_one_letter_code
_entity_poly.pdbx_strand_id
1 'polypeptide(L)'
;MNKILLTILGVAAAGLIVASQSFFTVDQTEQAIVLQLGQPKGEPRGPGLHAKIPFIQDVRYFDRRVLSVDPQPEQMVISSAYGSSAKAAPKPQHETAPGQPVEAAPPIENVSGEPIIVDTFARYKITDPLQFMKTLGTKYNANSRIQNILSAETKTVLGKTTLPDLLSAKRTQVMDDIRERVNKNIQNDALGIEIVDVRIVRADLTADLRTSTVQRMKSELMERATETRARGEEQALRIRSTAEKERTVILAEAERDAQIQRGEGDKTAIKIYADAFNKDKEFYSFIRSMEAYKKTLANPETRLILSPDSPFFKYFEPRQSSTD
;
A
#
# COMPACT_ATOMS: atom_id res chain seq x y z
N MET A 1 -10.78 10.23 -98.08
CA MET A 1 -10.91 9.39 -96.91
C MET A 1 -10.59 10.26 -95.70
N ASN A 2 -11.29 10.76 -95.06
CA ASN A 2 -12.52 10.73 -94.36
C ASN A 2 -12.43 11.66 -93.19
N LYS A 3 -12.72 12.95 -93.42
CA LYS A 3 -12.85 13.90 -92.27
C LYS A 3 -13.85 13.35 -91.25
N ILE A 4 -14.88 12.62 -91.74
CA ILE A 4 -15.89 11.93 -90.87
C ILE A 4 -15.28 10.79 -90.06
N LEU A 5 -14.38 10.00 -90.61
CA LEU A 5 -13.73 8.90 -89.92
C LEU A 5 -12.77 9.42 -88.82
N LEU A 6 -12.09 10.55 -89.13
CA LEU A 6 -11.19 11.24 -88.17
C LEU A 6 -11.95 11.84 -87.01
N THR A 7 -13.14 12.43 -87.30
CA THR A 7 -14.01 12.97 -86.22
C THR A 7 -14.63 11.87 -85.38
N ILE A 8 -15.05 10.72 -85.97
CA ILE A 8 -15.54 9.59 -85.21
C ILE A 8 -14.44 8.99 -84.35
N LEU A 9 -13.22 8.85 -84.84
CA LEU A 9 -12.06 8.38 -84.11
C LEU A 9 -11.70 9.32 -82.93
N GLY A 10 -11.77 10.64 -83.16
CA GLY A 10 -11.54 11.66 -82.14
C GLY A 10 -12.60 11.60 -81.03
N VAL A 11 -13.89 11.47 -81.39
CA VAL A 11 -14.96 11.30 -80.37
C VAL A 11 -14.85 9.98 -79.67
N ALA A 12 -14.48 8.87 -80.31
CA ALA A 12 -14.24 7.60 -79.64
C ALA A 12 -13.05 7.65 -78.68
N ALA A 13 -11.94 8.31 -79.08
CA ALA A 13 -10.78 8.51 -78.24
C ALA A 13 -11.12 9.40 -77.02
N ALA A 14 -11.85 10.50 -77.22
CA ALA A 14 -12.33 11.36 -76.16
C ALA A 14 -13.28 10.59 -75.19
N GLY A 15 -14.20 9.77 -75.74
CA GLY A 15 -15.06 8.88 -74.94
C GLY A 15 -14.28 7.88 -74.11
N LEU A 16 -13.21 7.31 -74.65
CA LEU A 16 -12.34 6.38 -73.93
C LEU A 16 -11.55 7.03 -72.83
N ILE A 17 -11.06 8.27 -73.04
CA ILE A 17 -10.39 9.07 -72.00
C ILE A 17 -11.38 9.42 -70.90
N VAL A 18 -12.57 9.83 -71.20
CA VAL A 18 -13.62 10.15 -70.20
C VAL A 18 -14.02 8.87 -69.43
N ALA A 19 -14.18 7.75 -70.09
CA ALA A 19 -14.47 6.44 -69.47
C ALA A 19 -13.33 5.99 -68.51
N SER A 20 -12.09 6.18 -68.95
CA SER A 20 -10.91 5.88 -68.12
C SER A 20 -10.85 6.71 -66.83
N GLN A 21 -11.25 7.98 -66.90
CA GLN A 21 -11.30 8.86 -65.71
C GLN A 21 -12.56 8.69 -64.86
N SER A 22 -13.54 7.92 -65.31
CA SER A 22 -14.79 7.66 -64.60
C SER A 22 -14.67 6.59 -63.53
N PHE A 23 -13.63 5.79 -63.57
CA PHE A 23 -13.41 4.73 -62.58
C PHE A 23 -12.30 5.12 -61.61
N PHE A 24 -12.52 4.77 -60.32
CA PHE A 24 -11.51 4.88 -59.26
C PHE A 24 -11.52 3.64 -58.39
N THR A 25 -10.38 3.29 -57.86
CA THR A 25 -10.23 2.18 -56.90
C THR A 25 -10.03 2.68 -55.50
N VAL A 26 -10.67 2.01 -54.54
CA VAL A 26 -10.50 2.23 -53.14
C VAL A 26 -9.76 1.05 -52.53
N ASP A 27 -8.63 1.31 -51.89
CA ASP A 27 -7.85 0.27 -51.23
C ASP A 27 -8.60 -0.30 -50.01
N GLN A 28 -8.23 -1.50 -49.55
CA GLN A 28 -8.80 -2.11 -48.35
C GLN A 28 -8.50 -1.33 -47.09
N THR A 29 -7.43 -0.55 -47.08
CA THR A 29 -6.99 0.29 -45.99
C THR A 29 -7.68 1.64 -45.95
N GLU A 30 -8.46 1.98 -46.98
CA GLU A 30 -9.08 3.29 -47.18
C GLU A 30 -10.60 3.18 -47.36
N GLN A 31 -11.25 4.31 -47.23
CA GLN A 31 -12.64 4.53 -47.58
C GLN A 31 -12.73 5.87 -48.30
N ALA A 32 -13.65 5.97 -49.26
CA ALA A 32 -13.73 7.15 -50.08
C ALA A 32 -15.10 7.83 -50.02
N ILE A 33 -15.10 9.16 -50.05
CA ILE A 33 -16.32 9.95 -50.24
C ILE A 33 -16.25 10.65 -51.58
N VAL A 34 -17.35 10.56 -52.30
CA VAL A 34 -17.52 11.28 -53.57
C VAL A 34 -18.10 12.64 -53.28
N LEU A 35 -17.41 13.69 -53.69
CA LEU A 35 -17.85 15.09 -53.59
C LEU A 35 -18.38 15.52 -54.97
N GLN A 36 -19.55 16.10 -55.00
CA GLN A 36 -20.07 16.75 -56.18
C GLN A 36 -20.07 18.27 -55.99
N LEU A 37 -19.25 18.98 -56.77
CA LEU A 37 -19.08 20.44 -56.62
C LEU A 37 -18.75 20.85 -55.17
N GLY A 38 -17.91 20.04 -54.47
CA GLY A 38 -17.51 20.27 -53.08
C GLY A 38 -18.48 19.77 -52.02
N GLN A 39 -19.67 19.32 -52.39
CA GLN A 39 -20.65 18.74 -51.44
C GLN A 39 -20.60 17.24 -51.43
N PRO A 40 -20.63 16.56 -50.29
CA PRO A 40 -20.65 15.12 -50.22
C PRO A 40 -21.96 14.57 -50.78
N LYS A 41 -21.85 13.62 -51.70
CA LYS A 41 -22.99 12.97 -52.35
C LYS A 41 -22.93 11.44 -52.13
N GLY A 42 -23.98 10.93 -51.53
CA GLY A 42 -24.12 9.49 -51.26
C GLY A 42 -23.39 9.00 -50.02
N GLU A 43 -23.40 7.68 -49.85
CA GLU A 43 -22.74 7.01 -48.72
C GLU A 43 -21.24 6.83 -48.97
N PRO A 44 -20.42 6.67 -47.89
CA PRO A 44 -19.01 6.35 -48.03
C PRO A 44 -18.79 5.06 -48.83
N ARG A 45 -17.88 5.11 -49.78
CA ARG A 45 -17.52 3.94 -50.63
C ARG A 45 -16.48 3.10 -49.96
N GLY A 46 -16.80 1.81 -49.78
CA GLY A 46 -15.85 0.83 -49.27
C GLY A 46 -14.81 0.40 -50.31
N PRO A 47 -13.92 -0.56 -49.95
CA PRO A 47 -12.90 -1.09 -50.84
C PRO A 47 -13.51 -1.67 -52.12
N GLY A 48 -12.86 -1.43 -53.28
CA GLY A 48 -13.28 -1.93 -54.57
C GLY A 48 -13.22 -0.89 -55.67
N LEU A 49 -13.80 -1.26 -56.85
CA LEU A 49 -13.89 -0.40 -58.01
C LEU A 49 -15.22 0.36 -57.99
N HIS A 50 -15.14 1.65 -58.13
CA HIS A 50 -16.29 2.54 -58.10
C HIS A 50 -16.24 3.51 -59.28
N ALA A 51 -17.44 4.03 -59.67
CA ALA A 51 -17.57 4.98 -60.72
C ALA A 51 -17.83 6.38 -60.18
N LYS A 52 -17.25 7.39 -60.84
CA LYS A 52 -17.50 8.83 -60.62
C LYS A 52 -17.75 9.53 -61.93
N ILE A 53 -18.42 10.65 -61.85
CA ILE A 53 -18.60 11.53 -63.05
C ILE A 53 -17.35 12.41 -63.13
N PRO A 54 -16.51 12.25 -64.18
CA PRO A 54 -15.32 13.09 -64.33
C PRO A 54 -15.70 14.55 -64.48
N PHE A 55 -14.81 15.47 -64.04
CA PHE A 55 -14.95 16.92 -64.03
C PHE A 55 -15.97 17.49 -63.04
N ILE A 56 -16.97 16.71 -62.58
CA ILE A 56 -18.01 17.19 -61.65
C ILE A 56 -17.82 16.61 -60.25
N GLN A 57 -17.26 15.40 -60.19
CA GLN A 57 -17.08 14.69 -58.93
C GLN A 57 -15.60 14.52 -58.59
N ASP A 58 -15.26 14.91 -57.37
CA ASP A 58 -13.97 14.63 -56.73
C ASP A 58 -14.09 13.52 -55.71
N VAL A 59 -13.01 12.78 -55.49
CA VAL A 59 -12.95 11.68 -54.52
C VAL A 59 -11.96 12.04 -53.42
N ARG A 60 -12.42 11.99 -52.18
CA ARG A 60 -11.57 12.17 -50.98
C ARG A 60 -11.42 10.82 -50.31
N TYR A 61 -10.17 10.41 -50.06
CA TYR A 61 -9.81 9.19 -49.38
C TYR A 61 -9.55 9.43 -47.90
N PHE A 62 -10.03 8.53 -47.08
CA PHE A 62 -9.85 8.53 -45.61
C PHE A 62 -9.32 7.19 -45.18
N ASP A 63 -8.33 7.21 -44.24
CA ASP A 63 -7.80 6.00 -43.65
C ASP A 63 -8.88 5.25 -42.86
N ARG A 64 -9.01 3.94 -43.09
CA ARG A 64 -9.87 3.03 -42.32
C ARG A 64 -9.11 2.34 -41.20
N ARG A 65 -7.78 2.40 -41.24
CA ARG A 65 -6.90 1.83 -40.24
C ARG A 65 -7.01 2.58 -38.94
N VAL A 66 -6.52 1.93 -37.86
CA VAL A 66 -6.35 2.57 -36.57
C VAL A 66 -5.17 3.55 -36.65
N LEU A 67 -5.43 4.79 -36.37
CA LEU A 67 -4.46 5.90 -36.34
C LEU A 67 -4.07 6.18 -34.90
N SER A 68 -2.86 6.68 -34.68
CA SER A 68 -2.39 7.10 -33.36
C SER A 68 -2.33 8.61 -33.23
N VAL A 69 -2.63 9.10 -32.04
CA VAL A 69 -2.39 10.48 -31.61
C VAL A 69 -1.53 10.41 -30.35
N ASP A 70 -0.42 11.12 -30.41
CA ASP A 70 0.59 11.18 -29.35
C ASP A 70 0.76 12.66 -28.95
N PRO A 71 0.02 13.14 -27.93
CA PRO A 71 0.18 14.49 -27.42
C PRO A 71 1.52 14.61 -26.69
N GLN A 72 2.00 15.84 -26.56
CA GLN A 72 3.19 16.09 -25.74
C GLN A 72 2.90 15.77 -24.27
N PRO A 73 3.91 15.28 -23.52
CA PRO A 73 3.77 15.05 -22.08
C PRO A 73 3.30 16.31 -21.36
N GLU A 74 2.26 16.20 -20.55
CA GLU A 74 1.63 17.33 -19.89
C GLU A 74 1.71 17.17 -18.38
N GLN A 75 1.95 18.30 -17.69
CA GLN A 75 1.91 18.32 -16.24
C GLN A 75 0.47 18.40 -15.75
N MET A 76 0.11 17.44 -14.89
CA MET A 76 -1.22 17.31 -14.31
C MET A 76 -1.13 17.15 -12.81
N VAL A 77 -2.21 17.49 -12.10
CA VAL A 77 -2.32 17.34 -10.66
C VAL A 77 -3.20 16.13 -10.39
N ILE A 78 -2.67 15.16 -9.61
CA ILE A 78 -3.44 14.01 -9.14
C ILE A 78 -3.85 14.21 -7.68
N SER A 79 -4.91 13.51 -7.26
CA SER A 79 -5.34 13.53 -5.86
C SER A 79 -4.27 12.92 -4.97
N SER A 80 -3.89 13.59 -3.86
CA SER A 80 -2.99 12.98 -2.89
C SER A 80 -3.73 11.92 -2.08
N ALA A 81 -3.11 10.75 -1.90
CA ALA A 81 -3.67 9.67 -1.08
C ALA A 81 -3.88 10.08 0.41
N TYR A 82 -3.28 11.18 0.82
CA TYR A 82 -3.29 11.68 2.20
C TYR A 82 -4.51 12.53 2.56
N GLY A 83 -5.27 13.03 1.59
CA GLY A 83 -6.46 13.83 1.84
C GLY A 83 -7.67 13.04 2.36
N SER A 84 -7.73 11.73 2.14
CA SER A 84 -8.89 10.92 2.51
C SER A 84 -8.74 10.13 3.83
N SER A 85 -7.55 10.10 4.42
CA SER A 85 -7.28 9.41 5.70
C SER A 85 -7.08 10.33 6.90
N ALA A 86 -7.29 11.63 6.75
CA ALA A 86 -7.45 12.52 7.90
C ALA A 86 -8.81 12.24 8.57
N LYS A 87 -8.96 11.02 9.11
CA LYS A 87 -9.92 10.71 10.15
C LYS A 87 -9.61 11.70 11.27
N ALA A 88 -10.56 12.60 11.49
CA ALA A 88 -10.50 13.70 12.43
C ALA A 88 -9.64 13.36 13.67
N ALA A 89 -8.46 13.96 13.76
CA ALA A 89 -7.78 14.04 15.03
C ALA A 89 -8.74 14.73 16.02
N PRO A 90 -8.92 14.23 17.24
CA PRO A 90 -9.75 14.88 18.23
C PRO A 90 -9.18 16.30 18.39
N LYS A 91 -10.02 17.29 18.10
CA LYS A 91 -9.68 18.71 18.33
C LYS A 91 -9.22 18.85 19.78
N PRO A 92 -8.08 19.47 20.05
CA PRO A 92 -7.79 19.88 21.41
C PRO A 92 -8.92 20.82 21.82
N GLN A 93 -9.66 20.45 22.86
CA GLN A 93 -10.67 21.30 23.49
C GLN A 93 -9.92 22.43 24.20
N HIS A 94 -9.67 23.52 23.47
CA HIS A 94 -9.45 24.78 24.10
C HIS A 94 -10.82 25.30 24.55
N GLU A 95 -11.07 25.27 25.84
CA GLU A 95 -12.13 26.03 26.49
C GLU A 95 -11.95 27.50 26.13
N THR A 96 -12.76 27.96 25.17
CA THR A 96 -12.86 29.39 24.86
C THR A 96 -14.08 29.91 25.56
N ALA A 97 -13.87 30.98 26.33
CA ALA A 97 -14.88 31.73 27.09
C ALA A 97 -16.06 32.15 26.18
N PRO A 98 -17.29 32.27 26.72
CA PRO A 98 -18.49 32.55 25.95
C PRO A 98 -18.55 34.01 25.52
N GLY A 99 -18.60 34.26 24.20
CA GLY A 99 -19.02 35.60 23.76
C GLY A 99 -18.42 36.18 22.48
N GLN A 100 -18.07 35.39 21.44
CA GLN A 100 -17.91 35.96 20.10
C GLN A 100 -18.39 34.96 19.03
N PRO A 101 -19.27 35.36 18.09
CA PRO A 101 -19.59 34.54 16.92
C PRO A 101 -18.37 34.57 16.01
N VAL A 102 -17.57 33.51 16.03
CA VAL A 102 -16.52 33.29 15.02
C VAL A 102 -17.23 32.83 13.76
N GLU A 103 -17.32 33.74 12.82
CA GLU A 103 -17.68 33.45 11.43
C GLU A 103 -16.73 32.34 10.95
N ALA A 104 -17.27 31.13 10.78
CA ALA A 104 -16.53 29.99 10.30
C ALA A 104 -16.01 30.31 8.91
N ALA A 105 -14.72 30.61 8.78
CA ALA A 105 -14.04 30.65 7.50
C ALA A 105 -14.37 29.35 6.74
N PRO A 106 -14.72 29.44 5.43
CA PRO A 106 -15.01 28.26 4.64
C PRO A 106 -13.82 27.28 4.74
N PRO A 107 -14.07 25.97 4.83
CA PRO A 107 -12.98 25.01 4.85
C PRO A 107 -12.19 25.23 3.55
N ILE A 108 -10.95 25.64 3.69
CA ILE A 108 -9.99 25.62 2.59
C ILE A 108 -9.85 24.15 2.24
N GLU A 109 -10.53 23.72 1.19
CA GLU A 109 -10.26 22.45 0.53
C GLU A 109 -8.80 22.53 0.07
N ASN A 110 -7.90 22.05 0.92
CA ASN A 110 -6.53 21.83 0.55
C ASN A 110 -6.52 20.73 -0.51
N VAL A 111 -6.71 21.13 -1.75
CA VAL A 111 -6.40 20.30 -2.92
C VAL A 111 -4.87 20.20 -2.98
N SER A 112 -4.31 19.48 -2.05
CA SER A 112 -2.90 19.08 -2.07
C SER A 112 -2.76 17.97 -3.11
N GLY A 113 -2.94 18.35 -4.38
CA GLY A 113 -2.67 17.46 -5.48
C GLY A 113 -1.16 17.37 -5.71
N GLU A 114 -0.69 16.17 -6.02
CA GLU A 114 0.70 15.95 -6.40
C GLU A 114 0.86 16.23 -7.90
N PRO A 115 1.69 17.22 -8.33
CA PRO A 115 1.95 17.45 -9.73
C PRO A 115 2.80 16.32 -10.32
N ILE A 116 2.25 15.68 -11.34
CA ILE A 116 2.91 14.61 -12.12
C ILE A 116 3.00 15.01 -13.58
N ILE A 117 4.00 14.47 -14.27
CA ILE A 117 4.13 14.57 -15.73
C ILE A 117 3.57 13.27 -16.29
N VAL A 118 2.51 13.39 -17.09
CA VAL A 118 1.83 12.24 -17.68
C VAL A 118 2.02 12.29 -19.19
N ASP A 119 2.43 11.13 -19.72
CA ASP A 119 2.56 10.88 -21.14
C ASP A 119 1.47 9.88 -21.54
N THR A 120 0.57 10.32 -22.45
CA THR A 120 -0.58 9.52 -22.88
C THR A 120 -0.62 9.44 -24.40
N PHE A 121 -1.04 8.30 -24.92
CA PHE A 121 -1.39 8.21 -26.34
C PHE A 121 -2.78 7.60 -26.53
N ALA A 122 -3.42 7.93 -27.61
CA ALA A 122 -4.70 7.37 -28.01
C ALA A 122 -4.63 6.77 -29.42
N ARG A 123 -5.40 5.71 -29.62
CA ARG A 123 -5.63 5.10 -30.93
C ARG A 123 -7.07 5.33 -31.32
N TYR A 124 -7.29 5.85 -32.52
CA TYR A 124 -8.62 6.12 -33.04
C TYR A 124 -8.80 5.55 -34.44
N LYS A 125 -10.03 5.32 -34.84
CA LYS A 125 -10.44 4.98 -36.19
C LYS A 125 -11.53 5.94 -36.66
N ILE A 126 -11.57 6.20 -37.97
CA ILE A 126 -12.63 6.97 -38.61
C ILE A 126 -13.80 6.02 -38.91
N THR A 127 -14.89 6.18 -38.15
CA THR A 127 -16.10 5.35 -38.27
C THR A 127 -17.04 5.93 -39.30
N ASP A 128 -17.24 7.25 -39.29
CA ASP A 128 -18.06 7.97 -40.24
C ASP A 128 -17.23 9.06 -40.94
N PRO A 129 -16.69 8.75 -42.14
CA PRO A 129 -15.88 9.72 -42.90
C PRO A 129 -16.67 10.94 -43.37
N LEU A 130 -17.99 10.85 -43.50
CA LEU A 130 -18.84 11.99 -43.89
C LEU A 130 -18.96 13.01 -42.74
N GLN A 131 -19.22 12.51 -41.55
CA GLN A 131 -19.20 13.35 -40.32
C GLN A 131 -17.81 13.95 -40.10
N PHE A 132 -16.78 13.09 -40.18
CA PHE A 132 -15.38 13.49 -40.05
C PHE A 132 -15.00 14.64 -40.99
N MET A 133 -15.41 14.54 -42.26
CA MET A 133 -15.13 15.58 -43.24
C MET A 133 -15.85 16.88 -42.92
N LYS A 134 -17.11 16.81 -42.45
CA LYS A 134 -17.91 18.01 -42.14
C LYS A 134 -17.39 18.74 -40.89
N THR A 135 -16.92 18.02 -39.88
CA THR A 135 -16.53 18.59 -38.60
C THR A 135 -15.03 18.88 -38.50
N LEU A 136 -14.19 17.96 -38.92
CA LEU A 136 -12.73 18.02 -38.77
C LEU A 136 -12.01 18.35 -40.08
N GLY A 137 -12.52 17.85 -41.18
CA GLY A 137 -12.00 18.10 -42.54
C GLY A 137 -10.66 17.44 -42.83
N THR A 138 -9.69 17.54 -41.95
CA THR A 138 -8.32 17.03 -42.14
C THR A 138 -7.87 16.22 -40.94
N LYS A 139 -6.92 15.30 -41.20
CA LYS A 139 -6.26 14.51 -40.13
C LYS A 139 -5.54 15.38 -39.11
N TYR A 140 -4.96 16.49 -39.54
CA TYR A 140 -4.28 17.44 -38.65
C TYR A 140 -5.25 18.05 -37.62
N ASN A 141 -6.40 18.57 -38.10
CA ASN A 141 -7.42 19.11 -37.21
C ASN A 141 -8.00 18.06 -36.27
N ALA A 142 -8.17 16.82 -36.78
CA ALA A 142 -8.62 15.69 -35.98
C ALA A 142 -7.64 15.40 -34.83
N ASN A 143 -6.36 15.30 -35.12
CA ASN A 143 -5.34 15.06 -34.10
C ASN A 143 -5.34 16.17 -33.04
N SER A 144 -5.39 17.44 -33.47
CA SER A 144 -5.46 18.58 -32.53
C SER A 144 -6.70 18.53 -31.63
N ARG A 145 -7.88 18.21 -32.23
CA ARG A 145 -9.12 18.12 -31.46
C ARG A 145 -9.10 16.96 -30.47
N ILE A 146 -8.64 15.78 -30.92
CA ILE A 146 -8.50 14.59 -30.07
C ILE A 146 -7.52 14.87 -28.93
N GLN A 147 -6.37 15.52 -29.19
CA GLN A 147 -5.41 15.90 -28.16
C GLN A 147 -6.06 16.76 -27.07
N ASN A 148 -6.80 17.80 -27.46
CA ASN A 148 -7.46 18.67 -26.50
C ASN A 148 -8.50 17.92 -25.64
N ILE A 149 -9.33 17.06 -26.25
CA ILE A 149 -10.31 16.26 -25.52
C ILE A 149 -9.62 15.25 -24.61
N LEU A 150 -8.59 14.57 -25.12
CA LEU A 150 -7.81 13.58 -24.35
C LEU A 150 -7.16 14.23 -23.13
N SER A 151 -6.49 15.38 -23.29
CA SER A 151 -5.87 16.11 -22.19
C SER A 151 -6.90 16.55 -21.14
N ALA A 152 -8.04 17.10 -21.57
CA ALA A 152 -9.08 17.56 -20.66
C ALA A 152 -9.69 16.40 -19.84
N GLU A 153 -10.02 15.28 -20.49
CA GLU A 153 -10.60 14.12 -19.81
C GLU A 153 -9.57 13.39 -18.95
N THR A 154 -8.33 13.30 -19.40
CA THR A 154 -7.23 12.76 -18.59
C THR A 154 -7.03 13.55 -17.31
N LYS A 155 -7.01 14.89 -17.37
CA LYS A 155 -6.96 15.76 -16.18
C LYS A 155 -8.13 15.53 -15.24
N THR A 156 -9.32 15.39 -15.79
CA THR A 156 -10.55 15.18 -14.99
C THR A 156 -10.54 13.84 -14.26
N VAL A 157 -10.07 12.78 -14.90
CA VAL A 157 -10.00 11.44 -14.30
C VAL A 157 -8.84 11.35 -13.31
N LEU A 158 -7.65 11.82 -13.71
CA LEU A 158 -6.46 11.78 -12.85
C LEU A 158 -6.60 12.68 -11.61
N GLY A 159 -7.30 13.81 -11.72
CA GLY A 159 -7.60 14.67 -10.57
C GLY A 159 -8.41 13.98 -9.45
N LYS A 160 -9.08 12.86 -9.77
CA LYS A 160 -9.84 12.04 -8.82
C LYS A 160 -9.11 10.75 -8.42
N THR A 161 -8.01 10.45 -9.07
CA THR A 161 -7.23 9.21 -8.90
C THR A 161 -6.01 9.49 -8.04
N THR A 162 -5.62 8.53 -7.19
CA THR A 162 -4.40 8.63 -6.39
C THR A 162 -3.20 8.01 -7.12
N LEU A 163 -1.99 8.45 -6.78
CA LEU A 163 -0.76 7.88 -7.36
C LEU A 163 -0.64 6.36 -7.14
N PRO A 164 -0.93 5.80 -5.94
CA PRO A 164 -0.95 4.35 -5.75
C PRO A 164 -1.95 3.62 -6.65
N ASP A 165 -3.14 4.19 -6.90
CA ASP A 165 -4.13 3.58 -7.79
C ASP A 165 -3.63 3.56 -9.24
N LEU A 166 -2.97 4.63 -9.68
CA LEU A 166 -2.38 4.72 -11.02
C LEU A 166 -1.22 3.74 -11.26
N LEU A 167 -0.47 3.40 -10.20
CA LEU A 167 0.65 2.45 -10.24
C LEU A 167 0.23 1.00 -9.94
N SER A 168 -1.01 0.77 -9.55
CA SER A 168 -1.55 -0.56 -9.21
C SER A 168 -2.33 -1.20 -10.36
N ALA A 169 -2.95 -2.34 -10.07
CA ALA A 169 -3.86 -3.04 -11.00
C ALA A 169 -5.06 -2.18 -11.45
N LYS A 170 -5.42 -1.14 -10.70
CA LYS A 170 -6.50 -0.21 -11.06
C LYS A 170 -6.15 0.70 -12.26
N ARG A 171 -4.89 0.73 -12.68
CA ARG A 171 -4.44 1.50 -13.86
C ARG A 171 -5.27 1.20 -15.09
N THR A 172 -5.66 -0.05 -15.31
CA THR A 172 -6.49 -0.45 -16.44
C THR A 172 -7.86 0.20 -16.38
N GLN A 173 -8.49 0.25 -15.19
CA GLN A 173 -9.78 0.91 -15.01
C GLN A 173 -9.69 2.42 -15.31
N VAL A 174 -8.62 3.08 -14.83
CA VAL A 174 -8.39 4.51 -15.10
C VAL A 174 -8.28 4.77 -16.61
N MET A 175 -7.57 3.92 -17.35
CA MET A 175 -7.46 4.04 -18.82
C MET A 175 -8.79 3.79 -19.53
N ASP A 176 -9.58 2.82 -19.08
CA ASP A 176 -10.92 2.55 -19.60
C ASP A 176 -11.89 3.70 -19.31
N ASP A 177 -11.84 4.28 -18.11
CA ASP A 177 -12.65 5.45 -17.75
C ASP A 177 -12.31 6.68 -18.62
N ILE A 178 -11.01 6.91 -18.89
CA ILE A 178 -10.58 7.98 -19.81
C ILE A 178 -11.12 7.69 -21.22
N ARG A 179 -10.96 6.47 -21.73
CA ARG A 179 -11.45 6.09 -23.05
C ARG A 179 -12.96 6.31 -23.19
N GLU A 180 -13.74 5.88 -22.22
CA GLU A 180 -15.19 6.01 -22.21
C GLU A 180 -15.63 7.49 -22.24
N ARG A 181 -15.01 8.32 -21.40
CA ARG A 181 -15.30 9.76 -21.35
C ARG A 181 -14.93 10.46 -22.64
N VAL A 182 -13.75 10.16 -23.18
CA VAL A 182 -13.30 10.72 -24.48
C VAL A 182 -14.26 10.32 -25.59
N ASN A 183 -14.68 9.04 -25.66
CA ASN A 183 -15.65 8.58 -26.65
C ASN A 183 -17.01 9.28 -26.48
N LYS A 184 -17.48 9.48 -25.25
CA LYS A 184 -18.71 10.21 -24.99
C LYS A 184 -18.67 11.65 -25.52
N ASN A 185 -17.55 12.36 -25.31
CA ASN A 185 -17.37 13.71 -25.82
C ASN A 185 -17.28 13.74 -27.35
N ILE A 186 -16.58 12.78 -27.95
CA ILE A 186 -16.49 12.61 -29.40
C ILE A 186 -17.88 12.37 -30.03
N GLN A 187 -18.71 11.55 -29.38
CA GLN A 187 -20.09 11.29 -29.82
C GLN A 187 -20.97 12.54 -29.70
N ASN A 188 -20.87 13.27 -28.58
CA ASN A 188 -21.60 14.52 -28.39
C ASN A 188 -21.24 15.57 -29.44
N ASP A 189 -19.96 15.66 -29.80
CA ASP A 189 -19.46 16.60 -30.82
C ASP A 189 -19.68 16.06 -32.24
N ALA A 190 -20.22 14.85 -32.41
CA ALA A 190 -20.47 14.18 -33.69
C ALA A 190 -19.26 14.21 -34.64
N LEU A 191 -18.07 13.84 -34.12
CA LEU A 191 -16.80 13.97 -34.88
C LEU A 191 -16.58 12.86 -35.92
N GLY A 192 -17.39 11.79 -35.92
CA GLY A 192 -17.28 10.66 -36.87
C GLY A 192 -16.07 9.76 -36.64
N ILE A 193 -15.47 9.80 -35.44
CA ILE A 193 -14.34 9.00 -35.01
C ILE A 193 -14.68 8.20 -33.77
N GLU A 194 -13.92 7.15 -33.50
CA GLU A 194 -14.04 6.33 -32.29
C GLU A 194 -12.65 6.07 -31.71
N ILE A 195 -12.48 6.32 -30.43
CA ILE A 195 -11.25 5.94 -29.73
C ILE A 195 -11.30 4.43 -29.41
N VAL A 196 -10.35 3.72 -29.96
CA VAL A 196 -10.21 2.26 -29.77
C VAL A 196 -9.50 1.96 -28.46
N ASP A 197 -8.43 2.72 -28.16
CA ASP A 197 -7.57 2.48 -27.01
C ASP A 197 -6.97 3.80 -26.52
N VAL A 198 -6.83 3.93 -25.19
CA VAL A 198 -6.11 5.02 -24.53
C VAL A 198 -5.13 4.41 -23.57
N ARG A 199 -3.88 4.85 -23.62
CA ARG A 199 -2.85 4.36 -22.69
C ARG A 199 -2.04 5.50 -22.13
N ILE A 200 -1.77 5.37 -20.83
CA ILE A 200 -0.78 6.17 -20.14
C ILE A 200 0.56 5.44 -20.30
N VAL A 201 1.50 6.04 -21.02
CA VAL A 201 2.84 5.45 -21.23
C VAL A 201 3.66 5.57 -19.98
N ARG A 202 3.71 6.80 -19.45
CA ARG A 202 4.54 7.16 -18.31
C ARG A 202 3.82 8.18 -17.43
N ALA A 203 4.03 8.03 -16.13
CA ALA A 203 3.61 9.00 -15.13
C ALA A 203 4.78 9.20 -14.16
N ASP A 204 5.42 10.36 -14.24
CA ASP A 204 6.59 10.71 -13.44
C ASP A 204 6.26 11.86 -12.48
N LEU A 205 6.85 11.83 -11.30
CA LEU A 205 6.85 12.97 -10.39
C LEU A 205 7.75 14.08 -10.96
N THR A 206 7.34 15.33 -10.76
CA THR A 206 8.22 16.47 -11.05
C THR A 206 9.50 16.39 -10.21
N ALA A 207 10.60 16.96 -10.70
CA ALA A 207 11.90 16.88 -10.04
C ALA A 207 11.86 17.41 -8.59
N ASP A 208 11.13 18.49 -8.37
CA ASP A 208 11.00 19.14 -7.05
C ASP A 208 10.25 18.26 -6.05
N LEU A 209 9.21 17.55 -6.51
CA LEU A 209 8.42 16.66 -5.65
C LEU A 209 9.09 15.30 -5.41
N ARG A 210 9.95 14.85 -6.31
CA ARG A 210 10.64 13.56 -6.14
C ARG A 210 11.44 13.55 -4.86
N THR A 211 12.20 14.60 -4.60
CA THR A 211 13.04 14.72 -3.40
C THR A 211 12.20 14.79 -2.12
N SER A 212 11.17 15.63 -2.10
CA SER A 212 10.29 15.78 -0.92
C SER A 212 9.47 14.52 -0.64
N THR A 213 8.96 13.85 -1.67
CA THR A 213 8.20 12.58 -1.55
C THR A 213 9.09 11.45 -1.04
N VAL A 214 10.32 11.31 -1.57
CA VAL A 214 11.29 10.32 -1.07
C VAL A 214 11.66 10.60 0.39
N GLN A 215 11.88 11.86 0.76
CA GLN A 215 12.17 12.22 2.14
C GLN A 215 11.01 11.92 3.08
N ARG A 216 9.77 12.22 2.67
CA ARG A 216 8.56 11.87 3.41
C ARG A 216 8.43 10.37 3.60
N MET A 217 8.53 9.58 2.52
CA MET A 217 8.49 8.11 2.58
C MET A 217 9.56 7.54 3.52
N LYS A 218 10.76 8.10 3.48
CA LYS A 218 11.84 7.71 4.39
C LYS A 218 11.47 7.99 5.85
N SER A 219 10.90 9.17 6.14
CA SER A 219 10.45 9.52 7.48
C SER A 219 9.35 8.60 7.99
N GLU A 220 8.35 8.29 7.16
CA GLU A 220 7.27 7.36 7.49
C GLU A 220 7.76 5.93 7.74
N LEU A 221 8.71 5.45 6.92
CA LEU A 221 9.32 4.14 7.13
C LEU A 221 10.12 4.10 8.42
N MET A 222 10.85 5.18 8.76
CA MET A 222 11.57 5.30 10.02
C MET A 222 10.61 5.31 11.21
N GLU A 223 9.52 6.05 11.14
CA GLU A 223 8.49 6.08 12.17
C GLU A 223 7.88 4.70 12.40
N ARG A 224 7.45 4.01 11.34
CA ARG A 224 6.92 2.64 11.42
C ARG A 224 7.95 1.65 11.98
N ALA A 225 9.22 1.78 11.57
CA ALA A 225 10.29 0.94 12.09
C ALA A 225 10.52 1.18 13.60
N THR A 226 10.48 2.44 14.04
CA THR A 226 10.61 2.82 15.45
C THR A 226 9.42 2.31 16.25
N GLU A 227 8.20 2.48 15.75
CA GLU A 227 6.99 1.96 16.39
C GLU A 227 7.02 0.43 16.53
N THR A 228 7.43 -0.27 15.48
CA THR A 228 7.53 -1.73 15.51
C THR A 228 8.59 -2.20 16.50
N ARG A 229 9.74 -1.51 16.58
CA ARG A 229 10.78 -1.81 17.60
C ARG A 229 10.26 -1.57 19.01
N ALA A 230 9.63 -0.40 19.24
CA ALA A 230 9.08 -0.06 20.55
C ALA A 230 8.02 -1.08 21.02
N ARG A 231 7.13 -1.53 20.12
CA ARG A 231 6.18 -2.61 20.41
C ARG A 231 6.88 -3.93 20.73
N GLY A 232 7.94 -4.26 19.98
CA GLY A 232 8.74 -5.46 20.25
C GLY A 232 9.46 -5.39 21.60
N GLU A 233 10.02 -4.26 21.96
CA GLU A 233 10.66 -4.03 23.27
C GLU A 233 9.65 -4.10 24.41
N GLU A 234 8.48 -3.49 24.26
CA GLU A 234 7.38 -3.59 25.23
C GLU A 234 6.96 -5.06 25.46
N GLN A 235 6.76 -5.81 24.39
CA GLN A 235 6.41 -7.24 24.50
C GLN A 235 7.52 -8.05 25.17
N ALA A 236 8.77 -7.83 24.80
CA ALA A 236 9.91 -8.50 25.42
C ALA A 236 10.03 -8.17 26.91
N LEU A 237 9.84 -6.91 27.29
CA LEU A 237 9.83 -6.49 28.69
C LEU A 237 8.67 -7.14 29.47
N ARG A 238 7.48 -7.17 28.87
CA ARG A 238 6.29 -7.80 29.47
C ARG A 238 6.51 -9.30 29.72
N ILE A 239 7.03 -10.03 28.72
CA ILE A 239 7.31 -11.46 28.84
C ILE A 239 8.38 -11.71 29.92
N ARG A 240 9.46 -10.92 29.90
CA ARG A 240 10.55 -11.04 30.91
C ARG A 240 10.04 -10.75 32.32
N SER A 241 9.28 -9.69 32.50
CA SER A 241 8.68 -9.31 33.79
C SER A 241 7.71 -10.38 34.31
N THR A 242 6.90 -10.97 33.44
CA THR A 242 5.99 -12.05 33.81
C THR A 242 6.77 -13.29 34.24
N ALA A 243 7.77 -13.70 33.46
CA ALA A 243 8.62 -14.85 33.80
C ALA A 243 9.41 -14.64 35.10
N GLU A 244 9.91 -13.43 35.36
CA GLU A 244 10.61 -13.08 36.59
C GLU A 244 9.68 -13.13 37.81
N LYS A 245 8.45 -12.61 37.66
CA LYS A 245 7.39 -12.75 38.67
C LYS A 245 7.09 -14.22 38.96
N GLU A 246 6.84 -15.02 37.95
CA GLU A 246 6.54 -16.45 38.10
C GLU A 246 7.71 -17.20 38.77
N ARG A 247 8.94 -16.94 38.34
CA ARG A 247 10.14 -17.47 38.97
C ARG A 247 10.20 -17.14 40.46
N THR A 248 9.95 -15.86 40.79
CA THR A 248 9.99 -15.39 42.21
C THR A 248 8.91 -16.09 43.04
N VAL A 249 7.71 -16.25 42.51
CA VAL A 249 6.62 -16.96 43.18
C VAL A 249 6.97 -18.44 43.40
N ILE A 250 7.44 -19.16 42.37
CA ILE A 250 7.82 -20.57 42.46
C ILE A 250 8.93 -20.74 43.51
N LEU A 251 9.96 -19.88 43.53
CA LEU A 251 11.04 -19.96 44.51
C LEU A 251 10.54 -19.73 45.95
N ALA A 252 9.66 -18.74 46.13
CA ALA A 252 9.09 -18.43 47.44
C ALA A 252 8.18 -19.58 47.95
N GLU A 253 7.40 -20.16 47.09
CA GLU A 253 6.56 -21.31 47.41
C GLU A 253 7.42 -22.56 47.77
N ALA A 254 8.46 -22.83 47.00
CA ALA A 254 9.38 -23.92 47.28
C ALA A 254 10.11 -23.72 48.60
N GLU A 255 10.57 -22.50 48.90
CA GLU A 255 11.21 -22.20 50.19
C GLU A 255 10.23 -22.31 51.37
N ARG A 256 9.00 -21.83 51.21
CA ARG A 256 7.92 -22.00 52.20
C ARG A 256 7.70 -23.52 52.50
N ASP A 257 7.55 -24.30 51.46
CA ASP A 257 7.27 -25.75 51.60
C ASP A 257 8.47 -26.49 52.20
N ALA A 258 9.70 -26.09 51.85
CA ALA A 258 10.89 -26.59 52.47
C ALA A 258 10.98 -26.26 53.98
N GLN A 259 10.60 -25.05 54.36
CA GLN A 259 10.56 -24.66 55.76
C GLN A 259 9.48 -25.40 56.55
N ILE A 260 8.30 -25.61 55.96
CA ILE A 260 7.24 -26.42 56.56
C ILE A 260 7.73 -27.84 56.81
N GLN A 261 8.35 -28.47 55.80
CA GLN A 261 8.89 -29.83 55.90
C GLN A 261 10.00 -29.94 56.96
N ARG A 262 10.92 -28.96 57.02
CA ARG A 262 11.94 -28.88 58.08
C ARG A 262 11.31 -28.74 59.46
N GLY A 263 10.29 -27.84 59.60
CA GLY A 263 9.57 -27.68 60.83
C GLY A 263 8.81 -28.89 61.30
N GLU A 264 8.20 -29.67 60.38
CA GLU A 264 7.57 -30.94 60.71
C GLU A 264 8.60 -32.02 61.10
N GLY A 265 9.75 -32.02 60.40
CA GLY A 265 10.87 -32.91 60.75
C GLY A 265 11.43 -32.60 62.16
N ASP A 266 11.68 -31.34 62.46
CA ASP A 266 12.15 -30.87 63.75
C ASP A 266 11.14 -31.18 64.88
N LYS A 267 9.84 -30.93 64.63
CA LYS A 267 8.77 -31.30 65.56
C LYS A 267 8.78 -32.80 65.88
N THR A 268 8.90 -33.62 64.82
CA THR A 268 8.94 -35.08 64.98
C THR A 268 10.18 -35.54 65.74
N ALA A 269 11.35 -34.96 65.44
CA ALA A 269 12.60 -35.24 66.13
C ALA A 269 12.51 -34.84 67.61
N ILE A 270 12.01 -33.62 67.91
CA ILE A 270 11.81 -33.14 69.31
C ILE A 270 10.87 -34.09 70.05
N LYS A 271 9.79 -34.54 69.44
CA LYS A 271 8.86 -35.47 70.06
C LYS A 271 9.53 -36.82 70.38
N ILE A 272 10.28 -37.39 69.42
CA ILE A 272 11.01 -38.65 69.65
C ILE A 272 12.02 -38.50 70.79
N TYR A 273 12.78 -37.37 70.82
CA TYR A 273 13.72 -37.10 71.92
C TYR A 273 13.01 -36.93 73.25
N ALA A 274 11.88 -36.20 73.29
CA ALA A 274 11.08 -36.04 74.51
C ALA A 274 10.52 -37.35 75.04
N ASP A 275 10.00 -38.22 74.15
CA ASP A 275 9.49 -39.52 74.50
C ASP A 275 10.61 -40.44 75.04
N ALA A 276 11.81 -40.39 74.44
CA ALA A 276 12.97 -41.05 74.91
C ALA A 276 13.44 -40.59 76.31
N PHE A 277 13.47 -39.27 76.50
CA PHE A 277 13.79 -38.61 77.78
C PHE A 277 12.83 -39.02 78.88
N ASN A 278 11.57 -39.14 78.62
CA ASN A 278 10.56 -39.54 79.61
C ASN A 278 10.66 -41.01 80.04
N LYS A 279 11.29 -41.83 79.21
CA LYS A 279 11.50 -43.29 79.58
C LYS A 279 12.62 -43.48 80.61
N ASP A 280 13.76 -42.79 80.46
CA ASP A 280 14.87 -42.81 81.37
C ASP A 280 15.63 -41.48 81.38
N LYS A 281 15.30 -40.59 82.32
CA LYS A 281 15.85 -39.22 82.42
C LYS A 281 17.35 -39.22 82.72
N GLU A 282 17.82 -40.16 83.53
CA GLU A 282 19.24 -40.22 83.93
C GLU A 282 20.13 -40.69 82.76
N PHE A 283 19.69 -41.71 82.05
CA PHE A 283 20.41 -42.23 80.90
C PHE A 283 20.46 -41.25 79.79
N TYR A 284 19.34 -40.57 79.49
CA TYR A 284 19.32 -39.52 78.47
C TYR A 284 20.24 -38.35 78.83
N SER A 285 20.20 -37.88 80.09
CA SER A 285 21.08 -36.77 80.51
C SER A 285 22.55 -37.16 80.40
N PHE A 286 22.89 -38.40 80.70
CA PHE A 286 24.23 -38.92 80.50
C PHE A 286 24.66 -38.95 79.02
N ILE A 287 23.86 -39.53 78.12
CA ILE A 287 24.17 -39.56 76.71
C ILE A 287 24.31 -38.14 76.15
N ARG A 288 23.40 -37.22 76.50
CA ARG A 288 23.44 -35.86 76.05
C ARG A 288 24.68 -35.11 76.53
N SER A 289 25.09 -35.36 77.73
CA SER A 289 26.33 -34.79 78.29
C SER A 289 27.57 -35.34 77.57
N MET A 290 27.61 -36.64 77.22
CA MET A 290 28.68 -37.24 76.46
C MET A 290 28.75 -36.72 75.06
N GLU A 291 27.60 -36.46 74.43
CA GLU A 291 27.51 -35.88 73.10
C GLU A 291 27.97 -34.40 73.11
N ALA A 292 27.57 -33.62 74.07
CA ALA A 292 28.04 -32.26 74.29
C ALA A 292 29.57 -32.25 74.51
N TYR A 293 30.11 -33.17 75.33
CA TYR A 293 31.57 -33.31 75.52
C TYR A 293 32.28 -33.60 74.23
N LYS A 294 31.77 -34.52 73.44
CA LYS A 294 32.34 -34.86 72.14
C LYS A 294 32.38 -33.70 71.18
N LYS A 295 31.29 -32.92 71.12
CA LYS A 295 31.22 -31.73 70.21
C LYS A 295 32.10 -30.59 70.72
N THR A 296 32.15 -30.38 72.03
CA THR A 296 32.87 -29.22 72.60
C THR A 296 34.38 -29.50 72.74
N LEU A 297 34.77 -30.72 73.06
CA LEU A 297 36.18 -31.06 73.28
C LEU A 297 36.89 -31.52 72.00
N ALA A 298 36.14 -31.84 70.91
CA ALA A 298 36.73 -32.23 69.64
C ALA A 298 37.32 -31.08 68.85
N ASN A 299 36.99 -29.83 69.20
CA ASN A 299 37.49 -28.64 68.49
C ASN A 299 38.72 -28.07 69.21
N PRO A 300 39.92 -28.11 68.59
CA PRO A 300 41.17 -27.71 69.25
C PRO A 300 41.25 -26.20 69.57
N GLU A 301 40.36 -25.40 68.99
CA GLU A 301 40.34 -23.93 69.21
C GLU A 301 39.39 -23.50 70.34
N THR A 302 38.62 -24.42 70.92
CA THR A 302 37.65 -24.11 71.95
C THR A 302 38.32 -23.96 73.30
N ARG A 303 38.31 -22.70 73.86
CA ARG A 303 38.74 -22.46 75.26
C ARG A 303 37.52 -22.47 76.16
N LEU A 304 37.42 -23.44 77.04
CA LEU A 304 36.36 -23.54 78.02
C LEU A 304 36.84 -22.97 79.33
N ILE A 305 36.11 -21.98 79.82
CA ILE A 305 36.31 -21.46 81.22
C ILE A 305 35.10 -21.96 81.99
N LEU A 306 35.31 -22.98 82.81
CA LEU A 306 34.25 -23.54 83.66
C LEU A 306 34.67 -23.57 85.11
N SER A 307 33.67 -23.37 86.01
CA SER A 307 33.89 -23.58 87.45
C SER A 307 34.01 -25.06 87.75
N PRO A 308 34.85 -25.46 88.71
CA PRO A 308 34.99 -26.90 89.11
C PRO A 308 33.66 -27.52 89.55
N ASP A 309 32.71 -26.78 90.12
CA ASP A 309 31.38 -27.24 90.55
C ASP A 309 30.33 -27.17 89.44
N SER A 310 30.74 -26.97 88.21
CA SER A 310 29.82 -26.93 87.06
C SER A 310 29.12 -28.25 86.83
N PRO A 311 27.80 -28.28 86.58
CA PRO A 311 27.07 -29.51 86.18
C PRO A 311 27.65 -30.22 84.96
N PHE A 312 28.51 -29.52 84.18
CA PHE A 312 29.25 -30.04 83.06
C PHE A 312 30.19 -31.22 83.45
N PHE A 313 30.83 -31.18 84.68
CA PHE A 313 31.75 -32.19 85.15
C PHE A 313 31.10 -33.31 86.00
N LYS A 314 29.77 -33.28 86.15
CA LYS A 314 29.01 -34.24 86.94
C LYS A 314 29.40 -35.72 86.77
N TYR A 315 29.75 -36.03 85.50
CA TYR A 315 30.07 -37.42 85.06
C TYR A 315 31.61 -37.70 84.99
N PHE A 316 32.45 -36.70 85.33
CA PHE A 316 33.90 -36.81 85.40
C PHE A 316 34.38 -37.04 86.81
N GLU A 317 33.50 -36.77 87.79
CA GLU A 317 33.89 -37.07 89.23
C GLU A 317 33.95 -38.57 89.47
N PRO A 318 35.01 -39.04 90.15
CA PRO A 318 35.10 -40.46 90.55
C PRO A 318 33.92 -40.79 91.45
N ARG A 319 33.17 -41.84 91.10
CA ARG A 319 32.07 -42.33 91.92
C ARG A 319 32.63 -42.76 93.24
N GLN A 320 32.36 -42.03 94.31
CA GLN A 320 32.67 -42.45 95.68
C GLN A 320 31.87 -43.78 95.89
N SER A 321 32.55 -44.85 96.00
CA SER A 321 31.99 -46.16 96.45
C SER A 321 31.53 -46.02 97.88
N SER A 322 30.21 -45.90 98.11
CA SER A 322 29.64 -46.11 99.45
C SER A 322 29.90 -47.61 99.86
N THR A 323 30.89 -47.77 100.69
CA THR A 323 31.02 -48.97 101.41
C THR A 323 30.06 -48.86 102.62
N ASP A 324 28.99 -49.58 102.62
CA ASP A 324 28.39 -50.31 103.71
C ASP A 324 27.58 -51.49 103.23
#